data_67c5e1803555b173bec60227c14fd11e
#
_entry.id   67c5e1803555b173bec60227c14fd11e
#
_cell.length_a   1.000
_cell.length_b   1.000
_cell.length_c   1.000
_cell.angle_alpha   90.00
_cell.angle_beta   90.00
_cell.angle_gamma   90.00
#
_symmetry.space_group_name_H-M   'P 1'
#
loop_
_entity.id
_entity.type
_entity.pdbx_description
1 polymer ?
#
loop_
_entity_poly.entity_id
_entity_poly.type
_entity_poly.pdbx_seq_one_letter_code
_entity_poly.pdbx_strand_id
1 'polypeptide(L)'
;MIITKISRLGTYVKVNPHFATLIDFLEKTGLENLTEGPIDIDGDRLFGNCFTYLADGQAGAFFETHQKYLDIHLVLENEEAMAVTSPENVSVTQEYDNEKDIELYTGKVEQLVHLRSGECLITFPEDLHQPKVRINDEPVKKVVFTVAIS
;
A
#
# COMPACT_ATOMS: atom_id res chain seq x y z
N MET A 1 -4.94 5.66 -8.47
CA MET A 1 -4.41 5.76 -7.09
C MET A 1 -5.03 6.93 -6.34
N ILE A 2 -5.04 6.86 -5.01
CA ILE A 2 -5.51 7.93 -4.13
C ILE A 2 -4.44 8.20 -3.09
N ILE A 3 -4.05 9.46 -2.94
CA ILE A 3 -3.12 9.90 -1.89
C ILE A 3 -3.94 10.74 -0.91
N THR A 4 -3.98 10.33 0.37
CA THR A 4 -4.78 11.03 1.38
C THR A 4 -4.25 10.75 2.79
N LYS A 5 -4.78 11.47 3.77
CA LYS A 5 -4.57 11.12 5.18
C LYS A 5 -5.56 10.02 5.55
N ILE A 6 -5.13 9.04 6.35
CA ILE A 6 -6.01 7.95 6.76
C ILE A 6 -7.25 8.45 7.49
N SER A 7 -7.14 9.57 8.23
CA SER A 7 -8.28 10.21 8.89
C SER A 7 -9.36 10.71 7.93
N ARG A 8 -9.05 10.79 6.63
CA ARG A 8 -9.99 11.23 5.58
C ARG A 8 -10.46 10.09 4.68
N LEU A 9 -10.19 8.84 5.04
CA LEU A 9 -10.62 7.68 4.25
C LEU A 9 -12.14 7.66 4.02
N GLY A 10 -12.92 8.20 4.96
CA GLY A 10 -14.37 8.33 4.85
C GLY A 10 -14.87 9.11 3.62
N THR A 11 -14.05 10.02 3.09
CA THR A 11 -14.35 10.73 1.83
C THR A 11 -14.49 9.75 0.67
N TYR A 12 -13.78 8.63 0.72
CA TYR A 12 -13.68 7.63 -0.34
C TYR A 12 -14.48 6.36 -0.07
N VAL A 13 -15.37 6.37 0.93
CA VAL A 13 -16.10 5.17 1.39
C VAL A 13 -16.91 4.49 0.28
N LYS A 14 -17.33 5.24 -0.74
CA LYS A 14 -18.08 4.69 -1.88
C LYS A 14 -17.21 4.07 -2.97
N VAL A 15 -15.89 4.22 -2.89
CA VAL A 15 -14.95 3.68 -3.89
C VAL A 15 -14.84 2.16 -3.78
N ASN A 16 -14.96 1.62 -2.57
CA ASN A 16 -14.88 0.18 -2.33
C ASN A 16 -15.81 -0.21 -1.17
N PRO A 17 -16.54 -1.34 -1.29
CA PRO A 17 -17.54 -1.74 -0.29
C PRO A 17 -16.94 -2.07 1.09
N HIS A 18 -15.64 -2.33 1.18
CA HIS A 18 -14.97 -2.72 2.43
C HIS A 18 -14.33 -1.54 3.18
N PHE A 19 -14.31 -0.36 2.61
CA PHE A 19 -13.70 0.83 3.27
C PHE A 19 -14.44 1.22 4.56
N ALA A 20 -15.76 1.09 4.59
CA ALA A 20 -16.52 1.37 5.82
C ALA A 20 -16.12 0.44 6.97
N THR A 21 -15.88 -0.84 6.68
CA THR A 21 -15.42 -1.83 7.66
C THR A 21 -14.01 -1.48 8.16
N LEU A 22 -13.13 -1.06 7.27
CA LEU A 22 -11.77 -0.62 7.66
C LEU A 22 -11.82 0.60 8.57
N ILE A 23 -12.64 1.59 8.23
CA ILE A 23 -12.82 2.81 9.04
C ILE A 23 -13.29 2.44 10.44
N ASP A 24 -14.31 1.61 10.55
CA ASP A 24 -14.84 1.13 11.83
C ASP A 24 -13.79 0.40 12.66
N PHE A 25 -13.00 -0.46 12.03
CA PHE A 25 -11.87 -1.14 12.68
C PHE A 25 -10.84 -0.14 13.23
N LEU A 26 -10.44 0.84 12.41
CA LEU A 26 -9.44 1.84 12.81
C LEU A 26 -9.94 2.74 13.93
N GLU A 27 -11.22 3.12 13.92
CA GLU A 27 -11.83 3.92 14.99
C GLU A 27 -11.88 3.16 16.32
N LYS A 28 -12.20 1.86 16.28
CA LYS A 28 -12.26 1.01 17.47
C LYS A 28 -10.89 0.65 18.03
N THR A 29 -9.93 0.42 17.15
CA THR A 29 -8.58 -0.05 17.54
C THR A 29 -7.66 1.10 17.93
N GLY A 30 -7.66 2.18 17.15
CA GLY A 30 -6.68 3.27 17.24
C GLY A 30 -5.37 2.93 16.51
N LEU A 31 -4.84 3.87 15.75
CA LEU A 31 -3.59 3.66 14.99
C LEU A 31 -2.41 3.32 15.89
N GLU A 32 -2.35 3.94 17.06
CA GLU A 32 -1.30 3.76 18.07
C GLU A 32 -1.27 2.34 18.66
N ASN A 33 -2.36 1.59 18.50
CA ASN A 33 -2.48 0.22 19.01
C ASN A 33 -2.18 -0.85 17.95
N LEU A 34 -1.87 -0.45 16.72
CA LEU A 34 -1.45 -1.39 15.67
C LEU A 34 -0.05 -1.90 15.97
N THR A 35 0.09 -3.21 16.10
CA THR A 35 1.35 -3.89 16.43
C THR A 35 1.80 -4.76 15.27
N GLU A 36 3.09 -5.10 15.24
CA GLU A 36 3.68 -5.95 14.20
C GLU A 36 2.97 -7.29 14.08
N GLY A 37 2.80 -7.73 12.85
CA GLY A 37 2.21 -8.99 12.49
C GLY A 37 0.95 -8.85 11.64
N PRO A 38 0.30 -9.99 11.33
CA PRO A 38 -0.93 -10.01 10.55
C PRO A 38 -2.10 -9.43 11.34
N ILE A 39 -3.01 -8.78 10.62
CA ILE A 39 -4.22 -8.15 11.15
C ILE A 39 -5.41 -8.75 10.40
N ASP A 40 -6.25 -9.49 11.09
CA ASP A 40 -7.51 -10.01 10.56
C ASP A 40 -8.63 -9.02 10.86
N ILE A 41 -9.32 -8.54 9.83
CA ILE A 41 -10.43 -7.60 9.97
C ILE A 41 -11.74 -8.24 9.48
N ASP A 42 -11.74 -8.77 8.25
CA ASP A 42 -12.90 -9.41 7.64
C ASP A 42 -12.48 -10.54 6.68
N GLY A 43 -11.76 -11.54 7.20
CA GLY A 43 -11.32 -12.71 6.44
C GLY A 43 -10.58 -12.35 5.16
N ASP A 44 -10.98 -12.97 4.05
CA ASP A 44 -10.34 -12.74 2.74
C ASP A 44 -10.72 -11.42 2.08
N ARG A 45 -11.68 -10.69 2.62
CA ARG A 45 -12.15 -9.44 2.04
C ARG A 45 -11.34 -8.24 2.49
N LEU A 46 -10.81 -8.29 3.72
CA LEU A 46 -10.09 -7.18 4.31
C LEU A 46 -9.17 -7.69 5.42
N PHE A 47 -7.88 -7.52 5.23
CA PHE A 47 -6.86 -7.89 6.19
C PHE A 47 -5.66 -6.95 6.05
N GLY A 48 -4.71 -7.04 6.94
CA GLY A 48 -3.52 -6.21 6.90
C GLY A 48 -2.29 -6.91 7.45
N ASN A 49 -1.17 -6.24 7.29
CA ASN A 49 0.09 -6.63 7.91
C ASN A 49 0.85 -5.38 8.33
N CYS A 50 1.26 -5.36 9.59
CA CYS A 50 2.04 -4.27 10.16
C CYS A 50 3.48 -4.73 10.37
N PHE A 51 4.45 -3.92 9.97
CA PHE A 51 5.86 -4.25 10.07
C PHE A 51 6.74 -3.01 10.23
N THR A 52 7.91 -3.22 10.81
CA THR A 52 8.96 -2.20 10.94
C THR A 52 10.19 -2.66 10.17
N TYR A 53 10.77 -1.77 9.37
CA TYR A 53 11.92 -2.09 8.50
C TYR A 53 12.70 -0.82 8.15
N LEU A 54 13.88 -0.99 7.58
CA LEU A 54 14.58 0.09 6.89
C LEU A 54 14.09 0.16 5.44
N ALA A 55 13.55 1.32 5.04
CA ALA A 55 13.23 1.57 3.65
C ALA A 55 14.52 1.93 2.92
N ASP A 56 15.15 0.94 2.28
CA ASP A 56 16.47 1.07 1.63
C ASP A 56 16.39 0.92 0.11
N GLY A 57 15.19 0.84 -0.45
CA GLY A 57 14.95 0.66 -1.87
C GLY A 57 15.37 1.86 -2.71
N GLN A 58 15.95 1.58 -3.88
CA GLN A 58 16.23 2.57 -4.90
C GLN A 58 15.06 2.68 -5.86
N ALA A 59 14.58 3.89 -6.09
CA ALA A 59 13.45 4.13 -6.99
C ALA A 59 13.68 3.54 -8.39
N GLY A 60 12.73 2.77 -8.88
CA GLY A 60 12.79 2.11 -10.19
C GLY A 60 13.43 0.73 -10.18
N ALA A 61 13.80 0.18 -9.02
CA ALA A 61 14.37 -1.16 -8.94
C ALA A 61 13.39 -2.23 -9.44
N PHE A 62 12.11 -2.06 -9.17
CA PHE A 62 11.01 -2.89 -9.67
C PHE A 62 9.69 -2.18 -9.49
N PHE A 63 8.64 -2.71 -10.14
CA PHE A 63 7.25 -2.33 -9.85
C PHE A 63 6.43 -3.59 -9.70
N GLU A 64 5.37 -3.50 -8.91
CA GLU A 64 4.42 -4.58 -8.69
C GLU A 64 2.99 -4.11 -8.88
N THR A 65 2.09 -5.04 -9.20
CA THR A 65 0.65 -4.83 -9.18
C THR A 65 -0.07 -6.11 -8.78
N HIS A 66 -1.33 -5.96 -8.44
CA HIS A 66 -2.22 -7.02 -7.97
C HIS A 66 -3.50 -7.01 -8.80
N GLN A 67 -4.21 -8.12 -8.91
CA GLN A 67 -5.44 -8.19 -9.69
C GLN A 67 -6.70 -8.38 -8.84
N LYS A 68 -6.57 -9.06 -7.70
CA LYS A 68 -7.71 -9.41 -6.83
C LYS A 68 -7.97 -8.38 -5.73
N TYR A 69 -6.94 -7.63 -5.37
CA TYR A 69 -6.95 -6.72 -4.24
C TYR A 69 -6.39 -5.35 -4.63
N LEU A 70 -6.85 -4.34 -3.93
CA LEU A 70 -6.15 -3.07 -3.83
C LEU A 70 -5.40 -3.02 -2.49
N ASP A 71 -4.35 -2.22 -2.44
CA ASP A 71 -3.58 -2.02 -1.22
C ASP A 71 -3.70 -0.59 -0.71
N ILE A 72 -3.82 -0.45 0.60
CA ILE A 72 -3.72 0.82 1.30
C ILE A 72 -2.40 0.81 2.08
N HIS A 73 -1.41 1.53 1.56
CA HIS A 73 -0.10 1.69 2.18
C HIS A 73 -0.15 2.85 3.16
N LEU A 74 -0.10 2.58 4.45
CA LEU A 74 -0.19 3.57 5.51
C LEU A 74 1.10 3.60 6.33
N VAL A 75 1.79 4.74 6.33
CA VAL A 75 2.94 4.96 7.20
C VAL A 75 2.44 5.36 8.59
N LEU A 76 2.91 4.66 9.62
CA LEU A 76 2.59 4.93 11.01
C LEU A 76 3.67 5.76 11.70
N GLU A 77 4.93 5.42 11.47
CA GLU A 77 6.09 6.12 12.05
C GLU A 77 7.14 6.38 10.99
N ASN A 78 7.80 7.54 11.07
CA ASN A 78 8.78 8.03 10.11
C ASN A 78 8.14 8.31 8.75
N GLU A 79 8.84 8.08 7.65
CA GLU A 79 8.39 8.40 6.29
C GLU A 79 9.02 7.46 5.28
N GLU A 80 8.33 7.28 4.16
CA GLU A 80 8.76 6.42 3.06
C GLU A 80 8.35 7.04 1.74
N ALA A 81 9.11 6.82 0.68
CA ALA A 81 8.64 7.10 -0.67
C ALA A 81 8.14 5.81 -1.34
N MET A 82 7.16 5.97 -2.21
CA MET A 82 6.72 4.94 -3.15
C MET A 82 6.90 5.43 -4.57
N ALA A 83 7.57 4.64 -5.40
CA ALA A 83 7.66 4.93 -6.83
C ALA A 83 6.40 4.41 -7.53
N VAL A 84 5.86 5.21 -8.44
CA VAL A 84 4.70 4.83 -9.24
C VAL A 84 4.96 5.07 -10.72
N THR A 85 4.32 4.28 -11.57
CA THR A 85 4.45 4.39 -13.03
C THR A 85 3.20 3.85 -13.73
N SER A 86 3.17 4.01 -15.03
CA SER A 86 2.07 3.56 -15.90
C SER A 86 2.50 2.36 -16.75
N PRO A 87 1.55 1.53 -17.21
CA PRO A 87 1.86 0.32 -18.01
C PRO A 87 2.69 0.58 -19.26
N GLU A 88 2.56 1.73 -19.90
CA GLU A 88 3.32 2.08 -21.10
C GLU A 88 4.82 2.31 -20.86
N ASN A 89 5.24 2.46 -19.61
CA ASN A 89 6.62 2.73 -19.23
C ASN A 89 7.39 1.50 -18.79
N VAL A 90 6.77 0.33 -18.79
CA VAL A 90 7.32 -0.87 -18.16
C VAL A 90 7.27 -2.08 -19.07
N SER A 91 8.09 -3.07 -18.71
CA SER A 91 8.06 -4.43 -19.27
C SER A 91 7.91 -5.43 -18.15
N VAL A 92 7.14 -6.50 -18.39
CA VAL A 92 6.94 -7.58 -17.42
C VAL A 92 8.27 -8.32 -17.21
N THR A 93 8.67 -8.49 -15.96
CA THR A 93 9.81 -9.30 -15.54
C THR A 93 9.40 -10.62 -14.90
N GLN A 94 8.23 -10.65 -14.27
CA GLN A 94 7.61 -11.86 -13.76
C GLN A 94 6.11 -11.79 -14.08
N GLU A 95 5.63 -12.76 -14.84
CA GLU A 95 4.21 -12.86 -15.17
C GLU A 95 3.36 -13.08 -13.92
N TYR A 96 2.09 -12.73 -14.03
CA TYR A 96 1.14 -12.78 -12.92
C TYR A 96 1.09 -14.17 -12.26
N ASP A 97 1.38 -14.16 -10.96
CA ASP A 97 1.26 -15.32 -10.09
C ASP A 97 -0.11 -15.25 -9.38
N ASN A 98 -1.01 -16.17 -9.75
CA ASN A 98 -2.38 -16.19 -9.21
C ASN A 98 -2.43 -16.57 -7.72
N GLU A 99 -1.45 -17.30 -7.21
CA GLU A 99 -1.43 -17.70 -5.79
C GLU A 99 -0.99 -16.52 -4.90
N LYS A 100 -0.01 -15.76 -5.37
CA LYS A 100 0.53 -14.60 -4.65
C LYS A 100 -0.18 -13.29 -4.99
N ASP A 101 -1.02 -13.30 -6.02
CA ASP A 101 -1.68 -12.11 -6.56
C ASP A 101 -0.67 -10.99 -6.89
N ILE A 102 0.39 -11.32 -7.61
CA ILE A 102 1.45 -10.37 -7.95
C ILE A 102 1.95 -10.54 -9.37
N GLU A 103 2.23 -9.43 -10.03
CA GLU A 103 2.96 -9.33 -11.28
C GLU A 103 4.08 -8.30 -11.11
N LEU A 104 5.27 -8.60 -11.61
CA LEU A 104 6.43 -7.73 -11.46
C LEU A 104 6.89 -7.15 -12.81
N TYR A 105 7.41 -5.93 -12.72
CA TYR A 105 7.81 -5.14 -13.88
C TYR A 105 9.14 -4.41 -13.64
N THR A 106 9.79 -4.04 -14.74
CA THR A 106 10.88 -3.07 -14.73
C THR A 106 10.56 -1.94 -15.69
N GLY A 107 11.03 -0.75 -15.40
CA GLY A 107 10.79 0.41 -16.26
C GLY A 107 11.09 1.74 -15.61
N LYS A 108 10.51 2.79 -16.19
CA LYS A 108 10.77 4.17 -15.82
C LYS A 108 9.84 4.62 -14.70
N VAL A 109 10.40 5.27 -13.68
CA VAL A 109 9.62 5.96 -12.63
C VAL A 109 8.96 7.20 -13.22
N GLU A 110 7.66 7.37 -13.01
CA GLU A 110 6.96 8.61 -13.35
C GLU A 110 6.92 9.58 -12.18
N GLN A 111 6.58 9.08 -10.98
CA GLN A 111 6.45 9.90 -9.79
C GLN A 111 6.97 9.19 -8.55
N LEU A 112 7.42 9.97 -7.58
CA LEU A 112 7.67 9.51 -6.22
C LEU A 112 6.59 10.11 -5.31
N VAL A 113 5.89 9.24 -4.61
CA VAL A 113 4.88 9.62 -3.62
C VAL A 113 5.55 9.56 -2.25
N HIS A 114 5.68 10.70 -1.60
CA HIS A 114 6.26 10.81 -0.26
C HIS A 114 5.15 10.65 0.78
N LEU A 115 5.24 9.61 1.60
CA LEU A 115 4.29 9.32 2.67
C LEU A 115 4.92 9.58 4.03
N ARG A 116 4.29 10.45 4.81
CA ARG A 116 4.60 10.73 6.21
C ARG A 116 3.63 9.99 7.12
N SER A 117 3.91 10.00 8.41
CA SER A 117 3.03 9.41 9.42
C SER A 117 1.57 9.88 9.26
N GLY A 118 0.66 8.92 9.18
CA GLY A 118 -0.78 9.15 8.98
C GLY A 118 -1.21 9.34 7.52
N GLU A 119 -0.28 9.40 6.58
CA GLU A 119 -0.58 9.51 5.16
C GLU A 119 -0.59 8.12 4.50
N CYS A 120 -1.48 7.95 3.53
CA CYS A 120 -1.58 6.70 2.81
C CYS A 120 -1.65 6.88 1.29
N LEU A 121 -1.19 5.86 0.58
CA LEU A 121 -1.37 5.66 -0.85
C LEU A 121 -2.25 4.45 -1.07
N ILE A 122 -3.36 4.63 -1.76
CA ILE A 122 -4.24 3.55 -2.19
C ILE A 122 -3.90 3.22 -3.64
N THR A 123 -3.43 1.99 -3.88
CA THR A 123 -3.07 1.49 -5.20
C THR A 123 -4.11 0.48 -5.68
N PHE A 124 -4.63 0.71 -6.89
CA PHE A 124 -5.57 -0.16 -7.58
C PHE A 124 -4.81 -1.10 -8.54
N PRO A 125 -5.48 -2.12 -9.13
CA PRO A 125 -4.80 -3.04 -10.05
C PRO A 125 -4.06 -2.40 -11.22
N GLU A 126 -4.50 -1.23 -11.68
CA GLU A 126 -3.83 -0.47 -12.76
C GLU A 126 -2.63 0.36 -12.28
N ASP A 127 -2.43 0.49 -10.99
CA ASP A 127 -1.40 1.35 -10.41
C ASP A 127 -0.12 0.56 -10.10
N LEU A 128 0.83 0.61 -11.02
CA LEU A 128 2.13 -0.04 -10.84
C LEU A 128 2.96 0.75 -9.83
N HIS A 129 3.44 0.08 -8.79
CA HIS A 129 4.07 0.74 -7.65
C HIS A 129 5.24 -0.06 -7.08
N GLN A 130 6.17 0.65 -6.46
CA GLN A 130 7.27 0.10 -5.69
C GLN A 130 7.26 0.72 -4.29
N PRO A 131 7.04 -0.09 -3.24
CA PRO A 131 7.16 0.37 -1.85
C PRO A 131 8.61 0.44 -1.38
N LYS A 132 8.81 0.95 -0.17
CA LYS A 132 10.10 0.93 0.56
C LYS A 132 11.23 1.72 -0.11
N VAL A 133 10.90 2.77 -0.84
CA VAL A 133 11.91 3.65 -1.41
C VAL A 133 12.46 4.56 -0.32
N ARG A 134 13.80 4.62 -0.24
CA ARG A 134 14.52 5.30 0.83
C ARG A 134 14.28 6.81 0.84
N ILE A 135 14.00 7.34 2.02
CA ILE A 135 14.02 8.76 2.35
C ILE A 135 15.19 9.08 3.29
N ASN A 136 15.37 8.26 4.33
CA ASN A 136 16.41 8.43 5.36
C ASN A 136 16.88 7.06 5.88
N ASP A 137 17.71 7.05 6.92
CA ASP A 137 18.29 5.83 7.50
C ASP A 137 17.56 5.34 8.77
N GLU A 138 16.41 5.94 9.09
CA GLU A 138 15.64 5.58 10.26
C GLU A 138 14.60 4.50 9.93
N PRO A 139 14.23 3.62 10.88
CA PRO A 139 13.18 2.62 10.67
C PRO A 139 11.83 3.25 10.34
N VAL A 140 11.09 2.59 9.46
CA VAL A 140 9.71 2.94 9.11
C VAL A 140 8.78 1.90 9.73
N LYS A 141 7.76 2.34 10.44
CA LYS A 141 6.63 1.48 10.82
C LYS A 141 5.48 1.73 9.86
N LYS A 142 5.00 0.68 9.24
CA LYS A 142 4.01 0.72 8.16
C LYS A 142 2.99 -0.38 8.32
N VAL A 143 1.76 -0.10 7.92
CA VAL A 143 0.74 -1.13 7.71
C VAL A 143 0.29 -1.09 6.25
N VAL A 144 0.10 -2.26 5.66
CA VAL A 144 -0.57 -2.41 4.37
C VAL A 144 -1.87 -3.14 4.63
N PHE A 145 -2.99 -2.49 4.32
CA PHE A 145 -4.30 -3.14 4.30
C PHE A 145 -4.56 -3.64 2.88
N THR A 146 -4.88 -4.92 2.78
CA THR A 146 -5.20 -5.59 1.53
C THR A 146 -6.72 -5.75 1.47
N VAL A 147 -7.32 -5.16 0.46
CA VAL A 147 -8.77 -4.96 0.37
C VAL A 147 -9.27 -5.58 -0.94
N ALA A 148 -10.21 -6.52 -0.84
CA ALA A 148 -10.82 -7.12 -2.04
C ALA A 148 -11.48 -6.03 -2.90
N ILE A 149 -11.30 -6.14 -4.23
CA ILE A 149 -11.84 -5.15 -5.16
C ILE A 149 -13.36 -5.28 -5.39
N SER A 150 -13.92 -6.35 -4.90
CA SER A 150 -15.37 -6.60 -5.02
C SER A 150 -15.97 -7.19 -3.77
#